data_3f411bc636e7e58de692838d597088fc
#
_entry.id   3f411bc636e7e58de692838d597088fc
#
_cell.length_a   1.000
_cell.length_b   1.000
_cell.length_c   1.000
_cell.angle_alpha   90.00
_cell.angle_beta   90.00
_cell.angle_gamma   90.00
#
_symmetry.space_group_name_H-M   'P 1'
#
loop_
_entity.id
_entity.type
_entity.pdbx_description
1 polymer ?
#
loop_
_entity_poly.entity_id
_entity_poly.type
_entity_poly.pdbx_seq_one_letter_code
_entity_poly.pdbx_strand_id
1 'polypeptide(L)'
;MADFPKYMRFLHDANEGFGYELLLDSSGTCTGCIWQTAIMRDNFDRFGEFVSIDAMKRGLNKLLWSCVFVIMYNEMEQVCVGCEGIIFSERDEAYTAMMNL
;
A
#
# COMPACT_ATOMS: atom_id res chain seq x y z
N MET A 1 -1.19 11.62 12.07
CA MET A 1 -1.42 10.17 11.91
C MET A 1 -2.50 9.58 12.82
N ALA A 2 -2.86 10.28 13.87
CA ALA A 2 -3.89 9.76 14.82
C ALA A 2 -5.20 9.40 14.10
N ASP A 3 -5.59 10.16 13.09
CA ASP A 3 -6.85 9.94 12.37
C ASP A 3 -6.71 9.01 11.15
N PHE A 4 -5.51 8.59 10.81
CA PHE A 4 -5.26 7.80 9.62
C PHE A 4 -5.92 6.41 9.67
N PRO A 5 -5.80 5.66 10.78
CA PRO A 5 -6.51 4.37 10.88
C PRO A 5 -8.03 4.52 10.76
N LYS A 6 -8.57 5.60 11.30
CA LYS A 6 -10.00 5.89 11.23
C LYS A 6 -10.42 6.18 9.79
N TYR A 7 -9.60 6.92 9.05
CA TYR A 7 -9.84 7.20 7.64
C TYR A 7 -9.80 5.92 6.80
N MET A 8 -8.85 5.03 7.08
CA MET A 8 -8.75 3.75 6.38
C MET A 8 -9.98 2.88 6.63
N ARG A 9 -10.47 2.86 7.86
CA ARG A 9 -11.70 2.14 8.19
C ARG A 9 -12.89 2.70 7.43
N PHE A 10 -12.98 4.03 7.35
CA PHE A 10 -14.04 4.68 6.59
C PHE A 10 -14.01 4.24 5.12
N LEU A 11 -12.84 4.24 4.49
CA LEU A 11 -12.69 3.82 3.10
C LEU A 11 -13.06 2.35 2.92
N HIS A 12 -12.66 1.51 3.86
CA HIS A 12 -12.98 0.08 3.83
C HIS A 12 -14.48 -0.14 3.88
N ASP A 13 -15.17 0.58 4.76
CA ASP A 13 -16.62 0.42 4.94
C ASP A 13 -17.41 1.00 3.77
N ALA A 14 -16.87 2.04 3.11
CA ALA A 14 -17.57 2.73 2.02
C ALA A 14 -17.30 2.12 0.65
N ASN A 15 -16.26 1.31 0.48
CA ASN A 15 -15.83 0.81 -0.82
C ASN A 15 -15.68 -0.70 -0.79
N GLU A 16 -16.50 -1.39 -1.57
CA GLU A 16 -16.40 -2.83 -1.71
C GLU A 16 -15.05 -3.19 -2.32
N GLY A 17 -14.40 -4.21 -1.77
CA GLY A 17 -13.10 -4.68 -2.26
C GLY A 17 -11.92 -3.88 -1.77
N PHE A 18 -12.12 -2.82 -0.98
CA PHE A 18 -11.01 -2.06 -0.39
C PHE A 18 -10.45 -2.83 0.80
N GLY A 19 -9.14 -3.08 0.78
CA GLY A 19 -8.43 -3.71 1.89
C GLY A 19 -7.30 -2.82 2.36
N TYR A 20 -6.96 -2.94 3.64
CA TYR A 20 -5.82 -2.22 4.19
C TYR A 20 -5.22 -2.98 5.36
N GLU A 21 -3.98 -2.65 5.69
CA GLU A 21 -3.29 -3.20 6.85
C GLU A 21 -2.46 -2.09 7.49
N LEU A 22 -2.59 -1.96 8.80
CA LEU A 22 -1.75 -1.05 9.58
C LEU A 22 -0.51 -1.79 10.02
N LEU A 23 0.65 -1.16 9.86
CA LEU A 23 1.92 -1.71 10.32
C LEU A 23 2.20 -1.12 11.69
N LEU A 24 2.36 -1.99 12.67
CA LEU A 24 2.58 -1.59 14.07
C LEU A 24 3.94 -2.10 14.54
N ASP A 25 4.64 -1.28 15.35
CA ASP A 25 5.87 -1.72 15.99
C ASP A 25 5.55 -2.53 17.25
N SER A 26 6.59 -2.93 17.98
CA SER A 26 6.44 -3.75 19.18
C SER A 26 5.69 -3.03 20.30
N SER A 27 5.64 -1.71 20.27
CA SER A 27 4.90 -0.91 21.27
C SER A 27 3.46 -0.61 20.83
N GLY A 28 3.06 -1.06 19.64
CA GLY A 28 1.73 -0.79 19.10
C GLY A 28 1.60 0.53 18.36
N THR A 29 2.71 1.23 18.15
CA THR A 29 2.70 2.50 17.42
C THR A 29 2.63 2.22 15.91
N CYS A 30 1.76 2.95 15.21
CA CYS A 30 1.61 2.81 13.77
C CYS A 30 2.86 3.33 13.05
N THR A 31 3.51 2.45 12.29
CA THR A 31 4.70 2.78 11.51
C THR A 31 4.43 2.81 10.01
N GLY A 32 3.20 2.59 9.62
CA GLY A 32 2.82 2.65 8.23
C GLY A 32 1.43 2.09 8.01
N CYS A 33 0.98 2.22 6.78
CA CYS A 33 -0.28 1.64 6.34
C CYS A 33 -0.15 1.30 4.86
N ILE A 34 -0.69 0.15 4.49
CA ILE A 34 -0.77 -0.26 3.11
C ILE A 34 -2.24 -0.49 2.77
N TRP A 35 -2.61 -0.28 1.51
CA TRP A 35 -3.99 -0.46 1.09
C TRP A 35 -4.06 -0.91 -0.35
N GLN A 36 -5.22 -1.46 -0.70
CA GLN A 36 -5.49 -1.97 -2.02
C GLN A 36 -6.96 -1.73 -2.33
N THR A 37 -7.24 -1.05 -3.43
CA THR A 37 -8.61 -0.88 -3.92
C THR A 37 -9.03 -2.13 -4.69
N ALA A 38 -10.31 -2.23 -5.03
CA ALA A 38 -10.81 -3.34 -5.84
C ALA A 38 -10.10 -3.40 -7.20
N ILE A 39 -9.85 -2.24 -7.81
CA ILE A 39 -9.16 -2.16 -9.11
C ILE A 39 -7.71 -2.63 -8.95
N MET A 40 -7.02 -2.21 -7.88
CA MET A 40 -5.65 -2.64 -7.63
C MET A 40 -5.57 -4.14 -7.42
N ARG A 41 -6.53 -4.72 -6.71
CA ARG A 41 -6.60 -6.17 -6.49
C ARG A 41 -6.77 -6.90 -7.80
N ASP A 42 -7.65 -6.41 -8.66
CA ASP A 42 -7.88 -7.00 -9.98
C ASP A 42 -6.59 -6.92 -10.82
N ASN A 43 -5.90 -5.78 -10.80
CA ASN A 43 -4.62 -5.64 -11.49
C ASN A 43 -3.61 -6.68 -11.00
N PHE A 44 -3.52 -6.87 -9.69
CA PHE A 44 -2.59 -7.82 -9.09
C PHE A 44 -2.93 -9.25 -9.52
N ASP A 45 -4.21 -9.60 -9.51
CA ASP A 45 -4.65 -10.94 -9.91
C ASP A 45 -4.38 -11.23 -11.38
N ARG A 46 -4.50 -10.22 -12.23
CA ARG A 46 -4.35 -10.39 -13.68
C ARG A 46 -2.92 -10.25 -14.17
N PHE A 47 -2.13 -9.36 -13.55
CA PHE A 47 -0.82 -8.97 -14.05
C PHE A 47 0.29 -9.10 -13.03
N GLY A 48 0.02 -9.68 -11.87
CA GLY A 48 0.95 -9.75 -10.74
C GLY A 48 2.04 -10.80 -10.83
N GLU A 49 2.19 -11.45 -11.98
CA GLU A 49 3.23 -12.47 -12.17
C GLU A 49 4.63 -11.84 -12.08
N PHE A 50 4.76 -10.61 -12.58
CA PHE A 50 6.01 -9.85 -12.46
C PHE A 50 5.68 -8.48 -11.92
N VAL A 51 6.19 -8.17 -10.73
CA VAL A 51 5.92 -6.89 -10.08
C VAL A 51 7.22 -6.20 -9.72
N SER A 52 7.16 -4.87 -9.66
CA SER A 52 8.23 -4.04 -9.12
C SER A 52 7.69 -3.30 -7.91
N ILE A 53 8.54 -3.10 -6.92
CA ILE A 53 8.21 -2.27 -5.76
C ILE A 53 9.00 -0.98 -5.91
N ASP A 54 8.28 0.14 -5.99
CA ASP A 54 8.87 1.46 -6.16
C ASP A 54 8.57 2.31 -4.93
N ALA A 55 9.59 2.96 -4.41
CA ALA A 55 9.45 3.77 -3.21
C ALA A 55 9.89 5.19 -3.51
N MET A 56 9.01 6.15 -3.23
CA MET A 56 9.32 7.57 -3.31
C MET A 56 9.57 8.10 -1.92
N LYS A 57 10.82 8.43 -1.64
CA LYS A 57 11.21 8.90 -0.31
C LYS A 57 10.95 10.37 -0.16
N ARG A 58 10.25 10.73 0.93
CA ARG A 58 10.12 12.10 1.43
C ARG A 58 9.47 13.08 0.45
N GLY A 59 8.91 14.12 0.99
CA GLY A 59 8.40 15.24 0.20
C GLY A 59 6.99 15.10 -0.33
N LEU A 60 6.39 13.90 -0.28
CA LEU A 60 5.02 13.70 -0.74
C LEU A 60 3.99 13.79 0.39
N ASN A 61 4.45 13.80 1.63
CA ASN A 61 3.57 13.92 2.78
C ASN A 61 4.26 14.70 3.89
N LYS A 62 3.45 15.22 4.82
CA LYS A 62 3.96 16.06 5.92
C LYS A 62 4.84 15.30 6.90
N LEU A 63 4.70 13.99 6.95
CA LEU A 63 5.44 13.15 7.89
C LEU A 63 6.80 12.72 7.34
N LEU A 64 7.08 13.00 6.08
CA LEU A 64 8.30 12.61 5.39
C LEU A 64 8.48 11.09 5.37
N TRP A 65 7.38 10.35 5.43
CA TRP A 65 7.40 8.90 5.28
C TRP A 65 7.50 8.53 3.80
N SER A 66 8.03 7.36 3.53
CA SER A 66 8.14 6.87 2.16
C SER A 66 6.77 6.44 1.63
N CYS A 67 6.45 6.85 0.41
CA CYS A 67 5.31 6.33 -0.31
C CYS A 67 5.78 5.16 -1.15
N VAL A 68 5.11 4.03 -1.06
CA VAL A 68 5.50 2.80 -1.77
C VAL A 68 4.36 2.33 -2.66
N PHE A 69 4.75 1.76 -3.80
CA PHE A 69 3.80 1.25 -4.79
C PHE A 69 4.27 -0.11 -5.28
N VAL A 70 3.34 -1.04 -5.40
CA VAL A 70 3.57 -2.27 -6.16
C VAL A 70 3.05 -2.00 -7.56
N ILE A 71 3.92 -2.01 -8.55
CA ILE A 71 3.56 -1.72 -9.93
C ILE A 71 3.79 -2.94 -10.82
N MET A 72 3.03 -3.01 -11.89
CA MET A 72 3.10 -4.07 -12.87
C MET A 72 2.70 -3.49 -14.23
N TYR A 73 2.82 -4.29 -15.28
CA TYR A 73 2.45 -3.86 -16.62
C TYR A 73 1.33 -4.75 -17.12
N ASN A 74 0.30 -4.12 -17.71
CA ASN A 74 -0.77 -4.88 -18.33
C ASN A 74 -0.32 -5.40 -19.70
N GLU A 75 -1.21 -6.08 -20.42
CA GLU A 75 -0.92 -6.67 -21.72
C GLU A 75 -0.59 -5.63 -22.80
N MET A 76 -0.92 -4.36 -22.56
CA MET A 76 -0.60 -3.24 -23.44
C MET A 76 0.68 -2.51 -23.00
N GLU A 77 1.42 -3.09 -22.07
CA GLU A 77 2.64 -2.53 -21.50
C GLU A 77 2.43 -1.20 -20.75
N GLN A 78 1.21 -0.97 -20.28
CA GLN A 78 0.89 0.20 -19.48
C GLN A 78 1.09 -0.11 -18.00
N VAL A 79 1.57 0.88 -17.26
CA VAL A 79 1.79 0.73 -15.81
C VAL A 79 0.45 0.63 -15.10
N CYS A 80 0.34 -0.37 -14.23
CA CYS A 80 -0.81 -0.55 -13.34
C CYS A 80 -0.32 -0.59 -11.91
N VAL A 81 -1.13 -0.11 -10.99
CA VAL A 81 -0.81 -0.16 -9.56
C VAL A 81 -1.61 -1.31 -8.93
N GLY A 82 -0.91 -2.16 -8.17
CA GLY A 82 -1.53 -3.29 -7.48
C GLY A 82 -1.66 -3.10 -5.97
N CYS A 83 -0.91 -2.16 -5.40
CA CYS A 83 -0.96 -1.86 -3.97
C CYS A 83 -0.26 -0.54 -3.73
N GLU A 84 -0.70 0.20 -2.71
CA GLU A 84 -0.06 1.45 -2.32
C GLU A 84 0.14 1.46 -0.81
N GLY A 85 1.09 2.26 -0.34
CA GLY A 85 1.29 2.40 1.08
C GLY A 85 2.14 3.60 1.45
N ILE A 86 2.12 3.90 2.74
CA ILE A 86 2.99 4.90 3.37
C ILE A 86 3.70 4.19 4.51
N ILE A 87 5.03 4.24 4.55
CA ILE A 87 5.79 3.54 5.58
C ILE A 87 6.84 4.48 6.18
N PHE A 88 7.06 4.33 7.50
CA PHE A 88 8.06 5.12 8.22
C PHE A 88 9.47 4.73 7.80
N SER A 89 9.72 3.43 7.65
CA SER A 89 11.01 2.93 7.18
C SER A 89 10.80 1.77 6.24
N GLU A 90 11.69 1.65 5.24
CA GLU A 90 11.63 0.59 4.24
C GLU A 90 12.22 -0.69 4.83
N ARG A 91 11.41 -1.45 5.54
CA ARG A 91 11.81 -2.72 6.13
C ARG A 91 11.14 -3.89 5.40
N ASP A 92 11.72 -5.06 5.51
CA ASP A 92 11.21 -6.26 4.87
C ASP A 92 9.78 -6.57 5.28
N GLU A 93 9.41 -6.29 6.54
CA GLU A 93 8.05 -6.53 7.03
C GLU A 93 7.01 -5.75 6.23
N ALA A 94 7.34 -4.49 5.87
CA ALA A 94 6.41 -3.66 5.09
C ALA A 94 6.18 -4.25 3.71
N TYR A 95 7.25 -4.65 3.03
CA TYR A 95 7.13 -5.23 1.70
C TYR A 95 6.45 -6.60 1.72
N THR A 96 6.72 -7.40 2.75
CA THR A 96 6.05 -8.68 2.94
C THR A 96 4.54 -8.47 3.12
N ALA A 97 4.15 -7.48 3.92
CA ALA A 97 2.74 -7.17 4.13
C ALA A 97 2.07 -6.74 2.82
N MET A 98 2.76 -5.94 2.00
CA MET A 98 2.22 -5.51 0.70
C MET A 98 1.97 -6.69 -0.23
N MET A 99 2.87 -7.67 -0.24
CA MET A 99 2.73 -8.83 -1.12
C MET A 99 1.66 -9.81 -0.63
N ASN A 100 1.28 -9.73 0.64
CA ASN A 100 0.27 -10.63 1.23
C ASN A 100 -1.11 -9.98 1.37
N LEU A 101 -1.26 -8.75 0.97
CA LEU A 101 -2.53 -8.04 1.05
C LEU A 101 -3.50 -8.58 0.00
#